data_47fae357c3c614b877a8441430f112d1
#
_entry.id   47fae357c3c614b877a8441430f112d1
#
_cell.length_a   1.000
_cell.length_b   1.000
_cell.length_c   1.000
_cell.angle_alpha   90.00
_cell.angle_beta   90.00
_cell.angle_gamma   90.00
#
_symmetry.space_group_name_H-M   'P 1'
#
loop_
_entity.id
_entity.type
_entity.pdbx_description
1 polymer ?
#
loop_
_entity_poly.entity_id
_entity_poly.type
_entity_poly.pdbx_seq_one_letter_code
_entity_poly.pdbx_strand_id
1 'polypeptide(L)'
;MAETAVERRGVSIALACRAFGVSETCYRYSPKLKAENEVIADLLTGLTDARKTWGFGFCFLHLRNVKGHPWNHKRVYRIYCALELNLRIKPRKRLKREKPDVLAVPDAPNVTWSMDFMADRLGDGRAFRLLNMLDDFNREGLGIEVDFSLPAERVIRSLDRIIEWRGKPGTIRVDNGPEYISETLRKWAEKHGVTIQHIQPGQPQQNAYVERYNRTVRHEWLDQYIIESIEEAQDQATQWLWTYNNDRPNMGIGGITPAMKLRMAA
;
A
#
# COMPACT_ATOMS: atom_id res chain seq x y z
N MET A 1 16.22 38.30 -11.62
CA MET A 1 17.10 39.51 -11.77
C MET A 1 16.80 40.30 -13.02
N ALA A 2 16.77 39.70 -14.24
CA ALA A 2 16.41 40.46 -15.46
C ALA A 2 14.99 41.06 -15.40
N GLU A 3 14.00 40.32 -14.95
CA GLU A 3 12.61 40.79 -14.72
C GLU A 3 12.57 41.95 -13.72
N THR A 4 13.26 41.83 -12.60
CA THR A 4 13.33 42.85 -11.56
C THR A 4 13.98 44.15 -12.09
N ALA A 5 14.95 44.05 -12.99
CA ALA A 5 15.58 45.20 -13.62
C ALA A 5 14.62 45.94 -14.58
N VAL A 6 13.83 45.20 -15.33
CA VAL A 6 12.81 45.75 -16.23
C VAL A 6 11.69 46.39 -15.43
N GLU A 7 11.10 45.66 -14.45
CA GLU A 7 9.96 46.13 -13.69
C GLU A 7 10.27 47.28 -12.73
N ARG A 8 11.39 47.24 -12.01
CA ARG A 8 11.71 48.23 -10.97
C ARG A 8 12.56 49.41 -11.46
N ARG A 9 13.34 49.19 -12.53
CA ARG A 9 14.28 50.21 -13.03
C ARG A 9 13.95 50.73 -14.42
N GLY A 10 12.89 50.25 -15.06
CA GLY A 10 12.45 50.70 -16.39
C GLY A 10 13.46 50.42 -17.51
N VAL A 11 14.38 49.49 -17.33
CA VAL A 11 15.39 49.12 -18.34
C VAL A 11 14.72 48.32 -19.47
N SER A 12 15.17 48.52 -20.70
CA SER A 12 14.62 47.74 -21.82
C SER A 12 14.93 46.25 -21.66
N ILE A 13 14.00 45.39 -22.12
CA ILE A 13 14.15 43.93 -22.06
C ILE A 13 15.47 43.49 -22.73
N ALA A 14 15.78 44.06 -23.91
CA ALA A 14 17.02 43.73 -24.63
C ALA A 14 18.28 44.06 -23.83
N LEU A 15 18.31 45.17 -23.12
CA LEU A 15 19.44 45.59 -22.29
C LEU A 15 19.54 44.71 -21.04
N ALA A 16 18.43 44.41 -20.37
CA ALA A 16 18.39 43.53 -19.22
C ALA A 16 18.84 42.11 -19.61
N CYS A 17 18.33 41.56 -20.70
CA CYS A 17 18.72 40.25 -21.21
C CYS A 17 20.23 40.17 -21.53
N ARG A 18 20.77 41.18 -22.14
CA ARG A 18 22.21 41.25 -22.45
C ARG A 18 23.07 41.34 -21.19
N ALA A 19 22.65 42.16 -20.23
CA ALA A 19 23.37 42.34 -18.96
C ALA A 19 23.40 41.08 -18.08
N PHE A 20 22.34 40.30 -18.12
CA PHE A 20 22.21 39.04 -17.32
C PHE A 20 22.50 37.74 -18.10
N GLY A 21 22.93 37.84 -19.37
CA GLY A 21 23.24 36.68 -20.18
C GLY A 21 22.07 35.72 -20.47
N VAL A 22 20.82 36.27 -20.52
CA VAL A 22 19.58 35.56 -20.79
C VAL A 22 19.08 35.92 -22.18
N SER A 23 18.61 34.94 -22.97
CA SER A 23 17.96 35.26 -24.25
C SER A 23 16.60 35.92 -24.05
N GLU A 24 16.18 36.83 -24.96
CA GLU A 24 14.85 37.43 -24.91
C GLU A 24 13.73 36.36 -25.00
N THR A 25 13.95 35.29 -25.73
CA THR A 25 13.02 34.14 -25.77
C THR A 25 12.84 33.49 -24.39
N CYS A 26 13.92 33.34 -23.65
CA CYS A 26 13.88 32.81 -22.28
C CYS A 26 13.21 33.78 -21.32
N TYR A 27 13.46 35.11 -21.47
CA TYR A 27 12.82 36.16 -20.68
C TYR A 27 11.30 36.24 -20.90
N ARG A 28 10.87 36.09 -22.16
CA ARG A 28 9.43 36.15 -22.54
C ARG A 28 8.70 34.84 -22.37
N TYR A 29 9.41 33.75 -21.96
CA TYR A 29 8.82 32.45 -21.79
C TYR A 29 7.83 32.45 -20.63
N SER A 30 6.57 32.22 -20.92
CA SER A 30 5.52 31.97 -19.93
C SER A 30 5.12 30.49 -19.99
N PRO A 31 5.18 29.77 -18.86
CA PRO A 31 4.79 28.33 -18.86
C PRO A 31 3.31 28.18 -19.23
N LYS A 32 3.03 27.59 -20.39
CA LYS A 32 1.66 27.35 -20.88
C LYS A 32 0.84 26.37 -20.01
N LEU A 33 1.50 25.66 -19.10
CA LEU A 33 0.89 24.60 -18.27
C LEU A 33 0.82 24.98 -16.78
N LYS A 34 0.72 26.28 -16.44
CA LYS A 34 0.71 26.73 -15.05
C LYS A 34 -0.51 26.22 -14.29
N ALA A 35 -1.72 26.38 -14.86
CA ALA A 35 -2.97 25.96 -14.23
C ALA A 35 -3.02 24.44 -13.97
N GLU A 36 -2.58 23.62 -14.95
CA GLU A 36 -2.52 22.16 -14.75
C GLU A 36 -1.45 21.75 -13.72
N ASN A 37 -0.36 22.51 -13.56
CA ASN A 37 0.62 22.26 -12.50
C ASN A 37 0.04 22.55 -11.11
N GLU A 38 -0.82 23.55 -10.98
CA GLU A 38 -1.53 23.83 -9.73
C GLU A 38 -2.47 22.69 -9.35
N VAL A 39 -3.23 22.15 -10.30
CA VAL A 39 -4.06 20.93 -10.07
C VAL A 39 -3.22 19.74 -9.61
N ILE A 40 -2.06 19.51 -10.24
CA ILE A 40 -1.14 18.43 -9.82
C ILE A 40 -0.63 18.69 -8.39
N ALA A 41 -0.29 19.94 -8.07
CA ALA A 41 0.20 20.33 -6.75
C ALA A 41 -0.85 20.07 -5.66
N ASP A 42 -2.09 20.51 -5.89
CA ASP A 42 -3.20 20.33 -4.95
C ASP A 42 -3.50 18.85 -4.70
N LEU A 43 -3.53 18.04 -5.76
CA LEU A 43 -3.74 16.59 -5.63
C LEU A 43 -2.60 15.88 -4.88
N LEU A 44 -1.34 16.28 -5.13
CA LEU A 44 -0.19 15.71 -4.43
C LEU A 44 -0.21 16.08 -2.94
N THR A 45 -0.51 17.34 -2.62
CA THR A 45 -0.63 17.81 -1.23
C THR A 45 -1.75 17.06 -0.51
N GLY A 46 -2.95 17.00 -1.09
CA GLY A 46 -4.07 16.27 -0.50
C GLY A 46 -3.78 14.78 -0.30
N LEU A 47 -3.07 14.12 -1.23
CA LEU A 47 -2.67 12.72 -1.08
C LEU A 47 -1.65 12.51 0.04
N THR A 48 -0.65 13.37 0.16
CA THR A 48 0.39 13.24 1.19
C THR A 48 -0.13 13.59 2.58
N ASP A 49 -1.09 14.50 2.69
CA ASP A 49 -1.77 14.81 3.93
C ASP A 49 -2.67 13.66 4.41
N ALA A 50 -3.43 13.07 3.48
CA ALA A 50 -4.30 11.93 3.79
C ALA A 50 -3.54 10.62 4.00
N ARG A 51 -2.36 10.46 3.39
CA ARG A 51 -1.56 9.24 3.38
C ARG A 51 -0.09 9.55 3.70
N LYS A 52 0.19 9.88 4.95
CA LYS A 52 1.52 10.34 5.43
C LYS A 52 2.68 9.38 5.13
N THR A 53 2.38 8.10 4.93
CA THR A 53 3.38 7.05 4.63
C THR A 53 3.64 6.88 3.13
N TRP A 54 2.84 7.53 2.26
CA TRP A 54 3.01 7.40 0.82
C TRP A 54 4.10 8.34 0.30
N GLY A 55 5.16 7.76 -0.25
CA GLY A 55 6.15 8.52 -1.02
C GLY A 55 5.71 8.74 -2.45
N PHE A 56 6.53 9.48 -3.20
CA PHE A 56 6.27 9.85 -4.60
C PHE A 56 5.75 8.70 -5.46
N GLY A 57 6.36 7.50 -5.36
CA GLY A 57 5.96 6.35 -6.19
C GLY A 57 4.49 5.94 -6.01
N PHE A 58 3.99 5.92 -4.76
CA PHE A 58 2.59 5.63 -4.49
C PHE A 58 1.66 6.76 -4.94
N CYS A 59 2.01 8.01 -4.68
CA CYS A 59 1.22 9.15 -5.13
C CYS A 59 1.10 9.18 -6.66
N PHE A 60 2.20 9.01 -7.38
CA PHE A 60 2.21 8.98 -8.83
C PHE A 60 1.37 7.83 -9.41
N LEU A 61 1.54 6.61 -8.89
CA LEU A 61 0.77 5.44 -9.35
C LEU A 61 -0.72 5.57 -9.04
N HIS A 62 -1.07 6.14 -7.89
CA HIS A 62 -2.46 6.44 -7.57
C HIS A 62 -3.08 7.43 -8.57
N LEU A 63 -2.41 8.56 -8.82
CA LEU A 63 -2.89 9.55 -9.79
C LEU A 63 -3.01 8.95 -11.18
N ARG A 64 -2.02 8.15 -11.61
CA ARG A 64 -1.98 7.59 -12.95
C ARG A 64 -2.92 6.41 -13.14
N ASN A 65 -2.84 5.39 -12.28
CA ASN A 65 -3.50 4.11 -12.49
C ASN A 65 -4.91 4.07 -11.86
N VAL A 66 -5.11 4.74 -10.73
CA VAL A 66 -6.41 4.73 -10.02
C VAL A 66 -7.28 5.90 -10.46
N LYS A 67 -6.71 7.10 -10.57
CA LYS A 67 -7.45 8.31 -10.99
C LYS A 67 -7.41 8.55 -12.50
N GLY A 68 -6.56 7.84 -13.27
CA GLY A 68 -6.53 7.89 -14.73
C GLY A 68 -5.85 9.13 -15.32
N HIS A 69 -5.07 9.90 -14.54
CA HIS A 69 -4.38 11.08 -15.06
C HIS A 69 -3.19 10.71 -15.96
N PRO A 70 -3.12 11.21 -17.21
CA PRO A 70 -2.10 10.83 -18.18
C PRO A 70 -0.75 11.57 -18.01
N TRP A 71 -0.53 12.21 -16.87
CA TRP A 71 0.64 13.08 -16.66
C TRP A 71 1.97 12.33 -16.71
N ASN A 72 2.99 13.02 -17.26
CA ASN A 72 4.33 12.49 -17.33
C ASN A 72 4.98 12.40 -15.94
N HIS A 73 5.61 11.25 -15.65
CA HIS A 73 6.30 10.99 -14.39
C HIS A 73 7.31 12.09 -14.01
N LYS A 74 8.15 12.54 -14.96
CA LYS A 74 9.17 13.57 -14.69
C LYS A 74 8.53 14.92 -14.32
N ARG A 75 7.36 15.25 -14.93
CA ARG A 75 6.63 16.47 -14.61
C ARG A 75 6.07 16.42 -13.20
N VAL A 76 5.37 15.34 -12.84
CA VAL A 76 4.78 15.15 -11.51
C VAL A 76 5.88 15.12 -10.44
N TYR A 77 7.00 14.43 -10.71
CA TYR A 77 8.13 14.36 -9.77
C TYR A 77 8.76 15.73 -9.50
N ARG A 78 8.93 16.57 -10.54
CA ARG A 78 9.44 17.93 -10.36
C ARG A 78 8.55 18.76 -9.44
N ILE A 79 7.22 18.67 -9.61
CA ILE A 79 6.25 19.40 -8.76
C ILE A 79 6.31 18.85 -7.33
N TYR A 80 6.34 17.52 -7.16
CA TYR A 80 6.47 16.86 -5.86
C TYR A 80 7.70 17.32 -5.08
N CYS A 81 8.86 17.44 -5.77
CA CYS A 81 10.08 17.96 -5.16
C CYS A 81 9.99 19.47 -4.85
N ALA A 82 9.36 20.26 -5.71
CA ALA A 82 9.19 21.70 -5.49
C ALA A 82 8.28 22.00 -4.28
N LEU A 83 7.36 21.10 -3.95
CA LEU A 83 6.49 21.14 -2.76
C LEU A 83 7.17 20.56 -1.50
N GLU A 84 8.42 20.10 -1.59
CA GLU A 84 9.16 19.49 -0.48
C GLU A 84 8.47 18.29 0.19
N LEU A 85 7.64 17.55 -0.56
CA LEU A 85 6.86 16.41 -0.06
C LEU A 85 7.69 15.13 0.13
N ASN A 86 9.00 15.19 -0.04
CA ASN A 86 9.88 14.04 0.07
C ASN A 86 9.92 13.48 1.50
N LEU A 87 9.62 12.19 1.64
CA LEU A 87 9.76 11.50 2.92
C LEU A 87 11.23 11.46 3.34
N ARG A 88 11.50 11.79 4.61
CA ARG A 88 12.85 11.67 5.20
C ARG A 88 13.17 10.19 5.47
N ILE A 89 13.73 9.51 4.49
CA ILE A 89 14.16 8.11 4.63
C ILE A 89 15.63 8.08 5.02
N LYS A 90 15.92 7.54 6.22
CA LYS A 90 17.31 7.26 6.61
C LYS A 90 17.80 6.03 5.82
N PRO A 91 18.86 6.13 5.01
CA PRO A 91 19.39 4.97 4.30
C PRO A 91 19.89 3.92 5.30
N ARG A 92 19.33 2.72 5.27
CA ARG A 92 19.82 1.58 6.05
C ARG A 92 20.89 0.85 5.25
N LYS A 93 22.05 0.55 5.86
CA LYS A 93 23.01 -0.39 5.27
C LYS A 93 22.33 -1.75 5.11
N ARG A 94 22.12 -2.16 3.86
CA ARG A 94 21.59 -3.49 3.56
C ARG A 94 22.71 -4.52 3.71
N LEU A 95 22.51 -5.51 4.55
CA LEU A 95 23.34 -6.71 4.55
C LEU A 95 23.11 -7.43 3.20
N LYS A 96 24.21 -7.78 2.53
CA LYS A 96 24.13 -8.67 1.35
C LYS A 96 23.71 -10.05 1.84
N ARG A 97 22.48 -10.44 1.52
CA ARG A 97 21.97 -11.80 1.73
C ARG A 97 21.73 -12.42 0.36
N GLU A 98 21.88 -13.73 0.26
CA GLU A 98 21.40 -14.45 -0.92
C GLU A 98 19.92 -14.17 -1.13
N LYS A 99 19.53 -13.97 -2.39
CA LYS A 99 18.11 -13.78 -2.70
C LYS A 99 17.42 -15.12 -2.50
N PRO A 100 16.39 -15.19 -1.64
CA PRO A 100 15.59 -16.41 -1.53
C PRO A 100 14.89 -16.70 -2.86
N ASP A 101 14.54 -17.94 -3.09
CA ASP A 101 13.73 -18.34 -4.23
C ASP A 101 12.45 -17.52 -4.30
N VAL A 102 12.09 -17.13 -5.51
CA VAL A 102 10.87 -16.33 -5.72
C VAL A 102 9.66 -17.21 -5.48
N LEU A 103 8.83 -16.83 -4.52
CA LEU A 103 7.57 -17.52 -4.27
C LEU A 103 6.67 -17.42 -5.50
N ALA A 104 6.24 -18.58 -6.02
CA ALA A 104 5.36 -18.63 -7.18
C ALA A 104 4.05 -17.87 -6.92
N VAL A 105 3.67 -17.03 -7.88
CA VAL A 105 2.38 -16.35 -7.86
C VAL A 105 1.34 -17.30 -8.42
N PRO A 106 0.21 -17.52 -7.73
CA PRO A 106 -0.90 -18.28 -8.29
C PRO A 106 -1.42 -17.68 -9.60
N ASP A 107 -1.93 -18.51 -10.51
CA ASP A 107 -2.40 -18.09 -11.82
C ASP A 107 -3.81 -17.47 -11.81
N ALA A 108 -4.58 -17.75 -10.78
CA ALA A 108 -5.96 -17.32 -10.64
C ALA A 108 -6.33 -16.94 -9.18
N PRO A 109 -7.40 -16.15 -8.99
CA PRO A 109 -7.96 -15.89 -7.66
C PRO A 109 -8.40 -17.20 -6.97
N ASN A 110 -8.35 -17.22 -5.65
CA ASN A 110 -8.76 -18.36 -4.81
C ASN A 110 -7.95 -19.65 -5.01
N VAL A 111 -6.84 -19.64 -5.74
CA VAL A 111 -5.94 -20.80 -5.79
C VAL A 111 -5.22 -20.96 -4.46
N THR A 112 -4.60 -19.88 -3.97
CA THR A 112 -3.88 -19.88 -2.68
C THR A 112 -4.19 -18.61 -1.91
N TRP A 113 -4.68 -18.78 -0.68
CA TRP A 113 -4.73 -17.72 0.31
C TRP A 113 -3.56 -17.86 1.29
N SER A 114 -3.09 -16.75 1.83
CA SER A 114 -2.14 -16.74 2.94
C SER A 114 -2.80 -16.10 4.15
N MET A 115 -2.55 -16.61 5.34
CA MET A 115 -2.98 -15.98 6.56
C MET A 115 -1.88 -15.98 7.62
N ASP A 116 -1.92 -14.95 8.47
CA ASP A 116 -0.94 -14.77 9.53
C ASP A 116 -1.50 -13.86 10.65
N PHE A 117 -0.98 -14.07 11.85
CA PHE A 117 -1.34 -13.28 13.02
C PHE A 117 -0.39 -12.10 13.22
N MET A 118 -0.97 -11.02 13.68
CA MET A 118 -0.25 -9.88 14.26
C MET A 118 -0.73 -9.62 15.67
N ALA A 119 0.06 -8.89 16.45
CA ALA A 119 -0.33 -8.40 17.76
C ALA A 119 -0.03 -6.91 17.87
N ASP A 120 -0.87 -6.21 18.66
CA ASP A 120 -0.68 -4.83 19.04
C ASP A 120 -1.27 -4.57 20.43
N ARG A 121 -1.28 -3.30 20.88
CA ARG A 121 -1.81 -2.88 22.18
C ARG A 121 -2.78 -1.72 22.02
N LEU A 122 -3.83 -1.75 22.81
CA LEU A 122 -4.72 -0.61 23.01
C LEU A 122 -4.01 0.51 23.78
N GLY A 123 -4.57 1.70 23.78
CA GLY A 123 -4.07 2.85 24.53
C GLY A 123 -3.94 2.61 26.05
N ASP A 124 -4.75 1.71 26.61
CA ASP A 124 -4.69 1.27 28.00
C ASP A 124 -3.63 0.17 28.28
N GLY A 125 -2.91 -0.27 27.23
CA GLY A 125 -1.84 -1.29 27.30
C GLY A 125 -2.29 -2.73 27.15
N ARG A 126 -3.59 -3.03 27.08
CA ARG A 126 -4.09 -4.39 26.80
C ARG A 126 -3.66 -4.85 25.42
N ALA A 127 -3.08 -6.05 25.33
CA ALA A 127 -2.71 -6.64 24.07
C ALA A 127 -3.93 -7.15 23.30
N PHE A 128 -3.96 -6.96 21.98
CA PHE A 128 -4.93 -7.56 21.08
C PHE A 128 -4.24 -8.20 19.89
N ARG A 129 -4.97 -9.04 19.18
CA ARG A 129 -4.49 -9.78 18.02
C ARG A 129 -5.29 -9.43 16.78
N LEU A 130 -4.63 -9.55 15.64
CA LEU A 130 -5.24 -9.44 14.33
C LEU A 130 -4.96 -10.73 13.57
N LEU A 131 -5.98 -11.27 12.88
CA LEU A 131 -5.82 -12.30 11.87
C LEU A 131 -5.95 -11.64 10.50
N ASN A 132 -4.89 -11.66 9.74
CA ASN A 132 -4.83 -11.13 8.38
C ASN A 132 -4.96 -12.26 7.35
N MET A 133 -5.82 -12.07 6.36
CA MET A 133 -6.06 -13.02 5.27
C MET A 133 -5.89 -12.34 3.94
N LEU A 134 -5.14 -12.95 3.03
CA LEU A 134 -4.72 -12.38 1.75
C LEU A 134 -4.90 -13.41 0.63
N ASP A 135 -5.39 -12.99 -0.54
CA ASP A 135 -5.29 -13.78 -1.77
C ASP A 135 -3.93 -13.53 -2.44
N ASP A 136 -3.17 -14.61 -2.64
CA ASP A 136 -1.81 -14.54 -3.17
C ASP A 136 -1.76 -14.15 -4.66
N PHE A 137 -2.85 -14.30 -5.42
CA PHE A 137 -2.92 -13.92 -6.82
C PHE A 137 -2.88 -12.42 -7.03
N ASN A 138 -3.82 -11.70 -6.43
CA ASN A 138 -4.01 -10.27 -6.66
C ASN A 138 -3.58 -9.39 -5.47
N ARG A 139 -3.06 -10.00 -4.40
CA ARG A 139 -2.69 -9.31 -3.14
C ARG A 139 -3.88 -8.64 -2.46
N GLU A 140 -5.09 -9.11 -2.70
CA GLU A 140 -6.29 -8.62 -2.05
C GLU A 140 -6.31 -9.02 -0.57
N GLY A 141 -6.48 -8.06 0.32
CA GLY A 141 -6.82 -8.35 1.69
C GLY A 141 -8.27 -8.85 1.76
N LEU A 142 -8.44 -10.10 2.19
CA LEU A 142 -9.74 -10.74 2.26
C LEU A 142 -10.47 -10.44 3.57
N GLY A 143 -9.71 -10.22 4.63
CA GLY A 143 -10.25 -9.90 5.94
C GLY A 143 -9.15 -9.56 6.94
N ILE A 144 -9.52 -8.75 7.92
CA ILE A 144 -8.76 -8.50 9.13
C ILE A 144 -9.73 -8.70 10.30
N GLU A 145 -9.56 -9.77 11.06
CA GLU A 145 -10.33 -10.01 12.27
C GLU A 145 -9.54 -9.54 13.47
N VAL A 146 -10.15 -8.74 14.35
CA VAL A 146 -9.49 -8.15 15.52
C VAL A 146 -10.18 -8.63 16.79
N ASP A 147 -9.41 -9.15 17.76
CA ASP A 147 -9.94 -9.48 19.09
C ASP A 147 -8.77 -9.63 20.09
N PHE A 148 -9.10 -9.69 21.39
CA PHE A 148 -8.13 -10.04 22.43
C PHE A 148 -7.61 -11.47 22.29
N SER A 149 -8.44 -12.38 21.81
CA SER A 149 -8.10 -13.78 21.56
C SER A 149 -8.74 -14.26 20.26
N LEU A 150 -7.97 -14.98 19.46
CA LEU A 150 -8.39 -15.53 18.17
C LEU A 150 -8.15 -17.06 18.14
N PRO A 151 -8.97 -17.84 18.88
CA PRO A 151 -8.90 -19.28 18.84
C PRO A 151 -9.33 -19.84 17.48
N ALA A 152 -9.09 -21.14 17.23
CA ALA A 152 -9.38 -21.80 15.95
C ALA A 152 -10.82 -21.62 15.48
N GLU A 153 -11.80 -21.64 16.40
CA GLU A 153 -13.21 -21.44 16.10
C GLU A 153 -13.50 -20.02 15.56
N ARG A 154 -12.76 -19.03 16.05
CA ARG A 154 -12.87 -17.66 15.55
C ARG A 154 -12.25 -17.54 14.16
N VAL A 155 -11.10 -18.19 13.94
CA VAL A 155 -10.46 -18.27 12.62
C VAL A 155 -11.41 -18.91 11.61
N ILE A 156 -12.03 -20.04 11.95
CA ILE A 156 -13.01 -20.73 11.11
C ILE A 156 -14.20 -19.83 10.77
N ARG A 157 -14.78 -19.15 11.75
CA ARG A 157 -15.88 -18.22 11.51
C ARG A 157 -15.50 -17.11 10.52
N SER A 158 -14.29 -16.58 10.62
CA SER A 158 -13.80 -15.57 9.70
C SER A 158 -13.60 -16.12 8.30
N LEU A 159 -13.07 -17.36 8.18
CA LEU A 159 -12.92 -18.05 6.89
C LEU A 159 -14.29 -18.33 6.25
N ASP A 160 -15.26 -18.85 6.99
CA ASP A 160 -16.60 -19.13 6.48
C ASP A 160 -17.24 -17.86 5.94
N ARG A 161 -17.17 -16.75 6.68
CA ARG A 161 -17.68 -15.45 6.25
C ARG A 161 -17.04 -14.96 4.95
N ILE A 162 -15.72 -15.17 4.77
CA ILE A 162 -15.04 -14.79 3.53
C ILE A 162 -15.47 -15.70 2.38
N ILE A 163 -15.59 -17.00 2.62
CA ILE A 163 -16.00 -17.97 1.60
C ILE A 163 -17.39 -17.66 1.03
N GLU A 164 -18.31 -17.16 1.85
CA GLU A 164 -19.67 -16.81 1.43
C GLU A 164 -19.70 -15.77 0.29
N TRP A 165 -18.82 -14.77 0.31
CA TRP A 165 -18.81 -13.73 -0.72
C TRP A 165 -17.69 -13.85 -1.76
N ARG A 166 -16.60 -14.53 -1.41
CA ARG A 166 -15.40 -14.62 -2.26
C ARG A 166 -15.28 -15.95 -2.98
N GLY A 167 -15.93 -16.98 -2.49
CA GLY A 167 -15.70 -18.37 -2.86
C GLY A 167 -14.57 -19.01 -2.07
N LYS A 168 -14.44 -20.32 -2.14
CA LYS A 168 -13.47 -21.07 -1.35
C LYS A 168 -12.09 -21.11 -2.01
N PRO A 169 -10.98 -21.11 -1.23
CA PRO A 169 -9.64 -21.32 -1.76
C PRO A 169 -9.37 -22.82 -2.00
N GLY A 170 -8.42 -23.10 -2.90
CA GLY A 170 -7.85 -24.45 -3.02
C GLY A 170 -6.89 -24.75 -1.88
N THR A 171 -6.05 -23.78 -1.53
CA THR A 171 -5.02 -23.90 -0.48
C THR A 171 -5.01 -22.68 0.41
N ILE A 172 -4.80 -22.89 1.71
CA ILE A 172 -4.49 -21.80 2.66
C ILE A 172 -3.09 -22.05 3.21
N ARG A 173 -2.19 -21.09 3.02
CA ARG A 173 -0.83 -21.11 3.52
C ARG A 173 -0.76 -20.42 4.87
N VAL A 174 -0.11 -21.08 5.84
CA VAL A 174 0.01 -20.65 7.23
C VAL A 174 1.41 -20.91 7.77
N ASP A 175 1.78 -20.22 8.83
CA ASP A 175 2.94 -20.58 9.63
C ASP A 175 2.65 -21.84 10.50
N ASN A 176 3.60 -22.19 11.36
CA ASN A 176 3.46 -23.33 12.28
C ASN A 176 2.92 -22.91 13.66
N GLY A 177 2.12 -21.86 13.73
CA GLY A 177 1.49 -21.41 14.95
C GLY A 177 0.51 -22.44 15.52
N PRO A 178 0.36 -22.53 16.86
CA PRO A 178 -0.51 -23.53 17.50
C PRO A 178 -1.97 -23.41 17.07
N GLU A 179 -2.42 -22.24 16.70
CA GLU A 179 -3.78 -21.98 16.23
C GLU A 179 -4.06 -22.67 14.89
N TYR A 180 -3.03 -22.83 14.05
CA TYR A 180 -3.14 -23.47 12.74
C TYR A 180 -2.95 -25.00 12.76
N ILE A 181 -2.36 -25.53 13.84
CA ILE A 181 -2.15 -26.97 14.03
C ILE A 181 -3.38 -27.62 14.70
N SER A 182 -4.42 -26.83 15.01
CA SER A 182 -5.60 -27.33 15.72
C SER A 182 -6.37 -28.38 14.91
N GLU A 183 -6.84 -29.43 15.60
CA GLU A 183 -7.68 -30.48 14.98
C GLU A 183 -8.99 -29.90 14.45
N THR A 184 -9.53 -28.86 15.09
CA THR A 184 -10.74 -28.15 14.68
C THR A 184 -10.58 -27.53 13.30
N LEU A 185 -9.48 -26.83 13.06
CA LEU A 185 -9.18 -26.24 11.76
C LEU A 185 -8.92 -27.32 10.69
N ARG A 186 -8.25 -28.40 11.04
CA ARG A 186 -8.02 -29.51 10.13
C ARG A 186 -9.33 -30.16 9.67
N LYS A 187 -10.23 -30.48 10.60
CA LYS A 187 -11.56 -31.04 10.29
C LYS A 187 -12.40 -30.10 9.41
N TRP A 188 -12.33 -28.80 9.69
CA TRP A 188 -12.99 -27.80 8.87
C TRP A 188 -12.44 -27.80 7.43
N ALA A 189 -11.12 -27.82 7.27
CA ALA A 189 -10.46 -27.84 5.98
C ALA A 189 -10.81 -29.10 5.16
N GLU A 190 -10.80 -30.27 5.79
CA GLU A 190 -11.23 -31.53 5.20
C GLU A 190 -12.69 -31.46 4.71
N LYS A 191 -13.60 -30.94 5.56
CA LYS A 191 -15.01 -30.78 5.21
C LYS A 191 -15.23 -29.89 3.99
N HIS A 192 -14.43 -28.81 3.84
CA HIS A 192 -14.54 -27.86 2.75
C HIS A 192 -13.69 -28.22 1.52
N GLY A 193 -12.87 -29.28 1.60
CA GLY A 193 -11.93 -29.65 0.54
C GLY A 193 -10.85 -28.56 0.31
N VAL A 194 -10.39 -27.94 1.39
CA VAL A 194 -9.33 -26.93 1.40
C VAL A 194 -8.05 -27.55 1.96
N THR A 195 -6.93 -27.31 1.31
CA THR A 195 -5.62 -27.77 1.78
C THR A 195 -4.99 -26.75 2.72
N ILE A 196 -4.66 -27.10 3.96
CA ILE A 196 -3.83 -26.26 4.83
C ILE A 196 -2.36 -26.60 4.55
N GLN A 197 -1.61 -25.61 4.04
CA GLN A 197 -0.19 -25.73 3.73
C GLN A 197 0.64 -24.99 4.79
N HIS A 198 1.30 -25.75 5.67
CA HIS A 198 2.26 -25.20 6.61
C HIS A 198 3.58 -24.86 5.92
N ILE A 199 4.18 -23.72 6.26
CA ILE A 199 5.53 -23.39 5.78
C ILE A 199 6.56 -24.30 6.45
N GLN A 200 7.66 -24.55 5.74
CA GLN A 200 8.75 -25.34 6.29
C GLN A 200 9.46 -24.55 7.40
N PRO A 201 9.86 -25.20 8.50
CA PRO A 201 10.65 -24.57 9.55
C PRO A 201 11.89 -23.90 8.98
N GLY A 202 12.13 -22.63 9.35
CA GLY A 202 13.26 -21.83 8.86
C GLY A 202 13.10 -21.24 7.45
N GLN A 203 11.92 -21.37 6.82
CA GLN A 203 11.62 -20.87 5.49
C GLN A 203 10.52 -19.77 5.50
N PRO A 204 10.71 -18.64 6.20
CA PRO A 204 9.69 -17.58 6.29
C PRO A 204 9.30 -17.01 4.93
N GLN A 205 10.21 -17.04 3.95
CA GLN A 205 9.95 -16.59 2.59
C GLN A 205 8.76 -17.32 1.92
N GLN A 206 8.39 -18.50 2.38
CA GLN A 206 7.23 -19.22 1.87
C GLN A 206 5.90 -18.52 2.22
N ASN A 207 5.88 -17.63 3.22
CA ASN A 207 4.72 -16.79 3.57
C ASN A 207 4.94 -15.28 3.27
N ALA A 208 5.85 -14.98 2.36
CA ALA A 208 6.34 -13.62 2.11
C ALA A 208 5.24 -12.62 1.70
N TYR A 209 4.13 -13.08 1.11
CA TYR A 209 3.06 -12.18 0.67
C TYR A 209 2.27 -11.62 1.85
N VAL A 210 1.83 -12.46 2.77
CA VAL A 210 1.12 -11.99 3.96
C VAL A 210 2.07 -11.27 4.93
N GLU A 211 3.34 -11.69 5.05
CA GLU A 211 4.35 -10.94 5.81
C GLU A 211 4.54 -9.51 5.27
N ARG A 212 4.57 -9.37 3.94
CA ARG A 212 4.62 -8.04 3.31
C ARG A 212 3.35 -7.24 3.56
N TYR A 213 2.20 -7.90 3.51
CA TYR A 213 0.91 -7.31 3.84
C TYR A 213 0.87 -6.84 5.29
N ASN A 214 1.28 -7.69 6.24
CA ASN A 214 1.36 -7.36 7.67
C ASN A 214 2.25 -6.13 7.95
N ARG A 215 3.38 -6.03 7.24
CA ARG A 215 4.23 -4.84 7.31
C ARG A 215 3.51 -3.59 6.84
N THR A 216 2.66 -3.71 5.83
CA THR A 216 1.85 -2.58 5.34
C THR A 216 0.75 -2.22 6.35
N VAL A 217 0.04 -3.21 6.90
CA VAL A 217 -0.93 -3.04 8.00
C VAL A 217 -0.28 -2.29 9.16
N ARG A 218 0.90 -2.75 9.61
CA ARG A 218 1.66 -2.11 10.69
C ARG A 218 1.93 -0.64 10.39
N HIS A 219 2.53 -0.38 9.23
CA HIS A 219 3.13 0.92 8.91
C HIS A 219 2.10 1.96 8.48
N GLU A 220 1.05 1.55 7.77
CA GLU A 220 0.05 2.45 7.19
C GLU A 220 -1.21 2.58 8.04
N TRP A 221 -1.36 1.77 9.08
CA TRP A 221 -2.49 1.83 10.00
C TRP A 221 -2.04 1.80 11.46
N LEU A 222 -1.60 0.66 12.01
CA LEU A 222 -1.37 0.50 13.46
C LEU A 222 -0.39 1.53 14.03
N ASP A 223 0.73 1.81 13.33
CA ASP A 223 1.73 2.80 13.77
C ASP A 223 1.23 4.27 13.65
N GLN A 224 0.06 4.52 13.05
CA GLN A 224 -0.46 5.86 12.82
C GLN A 224 -1.50 6.30 13.86
N TYR A 225 -2.09 5.36 14.60
CA TYR A 225 -3.20 5.61 15.50
C TYR A 225 -2.97 5.02 16.88
N ILE A 226 -3.51 5.67 17.89
CA ILE A 226 -3.70 5.10 19.22
C ILE A 226 -5.13 4.58 19.25
N ILE A 227 -5.31 3.29 19.42
CA ILE A 227 -6.60 2.62 19.37
C ILE A 227 -7.07 2.38 20.80
N GLU A 228 -8.30 2.76 21.14
CA GLU A 228 -8.80 2.70 22.52
C GLU A 228 -9.64 1.47 22.81
N SER A 229 -10.31 0.89 21.80
CA SER A 229 -11.17 -0.30 21.97
C SER A 229 -11.04 -1.31 20.82
N ILE A 230 -11.51 -2.53 21.05
CA ILE A 230 -11.54 -3.59 20.03
C ILE A 230 -12.52 -3.24 18.91
N GLU A 231 -13.64 -2.65 19.24
CA GLU A 231 -14.66 -2.21 18.30
C GLU A 231 -14.08 -1.15 17.36
N GLU A 232 -13.39 -0.16 17.92
CA GLU A 232 -12.69 0.85 17.14
C GLU A 232 -11.61 0.22 16.23
N ALA A 233 -10.83 -0.72 16.77
CA ALA A 233 -9.83 -1.44 15.99
C ALA A 233 -10.45 -2.18 14.80
N GLN A 234 -11.59 -2.86 15.00
CA GLN A 234 -12.28 -3.59 13.94
C GLN A 234 -12.89 -2.64 12.89
N ASP A 235 -13.46 -1.52 13.30
CA ASP A 235 -13.98 -0.51 12.38
C ASP A 235 -12.88 0.12 11.53
N GLN A 236 -11.78 0.51 12.16
CA GLN A 236 -10.59 1.03 11.46
C GLN A 236 -9.99 -0.03 10.52
N ALA A 237 -9.92 -1.30 10.94
CA ALA A 237 -9.45 -2.41 10.10
C ALA A 237 -10.29 -2.54 8.83
N THR A 238 -11.62 -2.45 8.95
CA THR A 238 -12.54 -2.55 7.83
C THR A 238 -12.37 -1.41 6.84
N GLN A 239 -12.24 -0.17 7.32
CA GLN A 239 -12.01 1.02 6.49
C GLN A 239 -10.64 0.98 5.81
N TRP A 240 -9.61 0.57 6.55
CA TRP A 240 -8.26 0.44 6.01
C TRP A 240 -8.19 -0.65 4.94
N LEU A 241 -8.82 -1.80 5.16
CA LEU A 241 -8.90 -2.91 4.21
C LEU A 241 -9.56 -2.49 2.90
N TRP A 242 -10.67 -1.74 2.99
CA TRP A 242 -11.30 -1.19 1.80
C TRP A 242 -10.36 -0.26 1.03
N THR A 243 -9.67 0.65 1.71
CA THR A 243 -8.69 1.55 1.11
C THR A 243 -7.52 0.78 0.48
N TYR A 244 -7.02 -0.24 1.17
CA TYR A 244 -5.93 -1.08 0.67
C TYR A 244 -6.33 -1.78 -0.64
N ASN A 245 -7.53 -2.33 -0.72
CA ASN A 245 -8.00 -3.05 -1.88
C ASN A 245 -8.38 -2.15 -3.06
N ASN A 246 -8.94 -0.98 -2.81
CA ASN A 246 -9.55 -0.15 -3.86
C ASN A 246 -8.74 1.08 -4.25
N ASP A 247 -8.01 1.69 -3.32
CA ASP A 247 -7.32 2.97 -3.55
C ASP A 247 -5.80 2.85 -3.56
N ARG A 248 -5.24 1.85 -2.85
CA ARG A 248 -3.80 1.73 -2.69
C ARG A 248 -3.14 0.99 -3.85
N PRO A 249 -2.24 1.64 -4.62
CA PRO A 249 -1.45 0.93 -5.63
C PRO A 249 -0.54 -0.12 -4.98
N ASN A 250 -0.44 -1.30 -5.58
CA ASN A 250 0.44 -2.35 -5.10
C ASN A 250 1.57 -2.60 -6.12
N MET A 251 2.81 -2.32 -5.71
CA MET A 251 4.00 -2.44 -6.57
C MET A 251 4.24 -3.89 -7.04
N GLY A 252 3.83 -4.88 -6.27
CA GLY A 252 3.99 -6.30 -6.59
C GLY A 252 3.07 -6.79 -7.72
N ILE A 253 2.07 -6.01 -8.10
CA ILE A 253 1.12 -6.32 -9.19
C ILE A 253 1.06 -5.20 -10.24
N GLY A 254 2.18 -4.54 -10.49
CA GLY A 254 2.30 -3.52 -11.53
C GLY A 254 1.78 -2.13 -11.16
N GLY A 255 1.62 -1.84 -9.87
CA GLY A 255 1.20 -0.51 -9.39
C GLY A 255 -0.28 -0.20 -9.59
N ILE A 256 -1.11 -1.21 -9.82
CA ILE A 256 -2.58 -1.15 -9.78
C ILE A 256 -3.09 -1.59 -8.42
N THR A 257 -4.38 -1.40 -8.15
CA THR A 257 -4.98 -1.88 -6.89
C THR A 257 -5.32 -3.37 -6.96
N PRO A 258 -5.42 -4.08 -5.82
CA PRO A 258 -5.90 -5.47 -5.76
C PRO A 258 -7.24 -5.67 -6.46
N ALA A 259 -8.21 -4.77 -6.25
CA ALA A 259 -9.51 -4.80 -6.89
C ALA A 259 -9.44 -4.61 -8.41
N MET A 260 -8.54 -3.76 -8.91
CA MET A 260 -8.30 -3.63 -10.36
C MET A 260 -7.74 -4.91 -10.95
N LYS A 261 -6.75 -5.54 -10.28
CA LYS A 261 -6.17 -6.80 -10.71
C LYS A 261 -7.21 -7.92 -10.78
N LEU A 262 -8.12 -7.97 -9.80
CA LEU A 262 -9.22 -8.93 -9.79
C LEU A 262 -10.15 -8.75 -10.99
N ARG A 263 -10.58 -7.50 -11.28
CA ARG A 263 -11.43 -7.18 -12.43
C ARG A 263 -10.80 -7.51 -13.78
N MET A 264 -9.47 -7.51 -13.87
CA MET A 264 -8.76 -7.90 -15.11
C MET A 264 -8.69 -9.41 -15.30
N ALA A 265 -8.97 -10.19 -14.27
CA ALA A 265 -8.95 -11.67 -14.29
C ALA A 265 -10.36 -12.27 -14.41
N ALA A 266 -11.41 -11.47 -14.24
CA ALA A 266 -12.80 -11.85 -14.42
C ALA A 266 -13.23 -11.68 -15.90
#